data_46a6c3f5cfff6ec53ab7717e9113b38b
#
_entry.id   46a6c3f5cfff6ec53ab7717e9113b38b
#
_cell.length_a   1.000
_cell.length_b   1.000
_cell.length_c   1.000
_cell.angle_alpha   90.00
_cell.angle_beta   90.00
_cell.angle_gamma   90.00
#
_symmetry.space_group_name_H-M   'P 1'
#
loop_
_entity.id
_entity.type
_entity.pdbx_description
1 polymer ?
#
loop_
_entity_poly.entity_id
_entity_poly.type
_entity_poly.pdbx_seq_one_letter_code
_entity_poly.pdbx_strand_id
1 'polypeptide(L)'
;DYNATITGTGTINGKPLYGFTSAVPAGITNSISYTLNLTKTESISICYISQDNPNQTTNVSDYLNAEGDFVIKVPSDKTITLTDPQNQLLVDTNYDGIYESGVTEFSSFEIRFRLKSTTPLAPGSGSFQLSSYLTNSVTFTHTNLSETTANKAVFMISHTQVFDSDLDTIPDLLDIDSDNDGIPDTIEAQ
;
A
#
# COMPACT_ATOMS: atom_id res chain seq x y z
N ASP A 1 -7.87 -8.07 13.54
CA ASP A 1 -9.20 -7.81 12.95
C ASP A 1 -9.16 -6.51 12.16
N TYR A 2 -9.86 -6.44 11.04
CA TYR A 2 -9.94 -5.25 10.21
C TYR A 2 -11.35 -5.03 9.70
N ASN A 3 -11.68 -3.78 9.37
CA ASN A 3 -12.89 -3.38 8.66
C ASN A 3 -12.50 -2.73 7.34
N ALA A 4 -13.19 -3.09 6.27
CA ALA A 4 -12.92 -2.60 4.92
C ALA A 4 -14.13 -1.85 4.37
N THR A 5 -13.86 -0.68 3.79
CA THR A 5 -14.87 0.14 3.12
C THR A 5 -14.45 0.37 1.67
N ILE A 6 -15.37 0.11 0.74
CA ILE A 6 -15.16 0.32 -0.70
C ILE A 6 -16.14 1.40 -1.17
N THR A 7 -15.63 2.40 -1.88
CA THR A 7 -16.42 3.48 -2.47
C THR A 7 -15.97 3.79 -3.88
N GLY A 8 -16.85 4.30 -4.72
CA GLY A 8 -16.53 4.72 -6.09
C GLY A 8 -17.09 3.78 -7.16
N THR A 9 -16.51 3.89 -8.37
CA THR A 9 -16.98 3.20 -9.58
C THR A 9 -15.96 2.13 -9.99
N GLY A 10 -16.32 0.87 -9.81
CA GLY A 10 -15.44 -0.25 -10.11
C GLY A 10 -15.64 -1.40 -9.13
N THR A 11 -14.68 -2.30 -9.08
CA THR A 11 -14.70 -3.48 -8.21
C THR A 11 -13.36 -3.72 -7.56
N ILE A 12 -13.42 -4.21 -6.32
CA ILE A 12 -12.28 -4.82 -5.62
C ILE A 12 -12.61 -6.31 -5.45
N ASN A 13 -11.82 -7.16 -6.07
CA ASN A 13 -11.95 -8.62 -5.97
C ASN A 13 -10.77 -9.22 -5.23
N GLY A 14 -11.01 -10.19 -4.38
CA GLY A 14 -10.01 -10.82 -3.55
C GLY A 14 -10.03 -10.33 -2.11
N LYS A 15 -8.96 -10.61 -1.38
CA LYS A 15 -8.80 -10.22 0.01
C LYS A 15 -7.55 -9.36 0.16
N PRO A 16 -7.61 -8.22 0.87
CA PRO A 16 -6.47 -7.31 1.00
C PRO A 16 -5.20 -7.98 1.50
N LEU A 17 -5.33 -8.81 2.51
CA LEU A 17 -4.21 -9.49 3.16
C LEU A 17 -3.68 -10.71 2.38
N TYR A 18 -4.28 -11.03 1.24
CA TYR A 18 -3.88 -12.15 0.37
C TYR A 18 -3.73 -11.72 -1.09
N GLY A 19 -3.98 -10.47 -1.37
CA GLY A 19 -4.00 -9.93 -2.71
C GLY A 19 -5.41 -9.63 -3.23
N PHE A 20 -5.52 -8.54 -3.94
CA PHE A 20 -6.77 -8.09 -4.55
C PHE A 20 -6.53 -7.48 -5.92
N THR A 21 -7.53 -7.59 -6.78
CA THR A 21 -7.60 -6.87 -8.04
C THR A 21 -8.51 -5.66 -7.88
N SER A 22 -7.97 -4.49 -8.22
CA SER A 22 -8.74 -3.28 -8.40
C SER A 22 -9.07 -3.13 -9.88
N ALA A 23 -10.34 -3.05 -10.24
CA ALA A 23 -10.80 -2.88 -11.62
C ALA A 23 -11.69 -1.66 -11.73
N VAL A 24 -11.30 -0.70 -12.58
CA VAL A 24 -12.01 0.55 -12.83
C VAL A 24 -12.47 0.60 -14.28
N PRO A 25 -13.76 0.81 -14.56
CA PRO A 25 -14.27 0.87 -15.93
C PRO A 25 -13.71 2.06 -16.70
N ALA A 26 -13.85 2.03 -18.02
CA ALA A 26 -13.44 3.11 -18.92
C ALA A 26 -14.06 4.45 -18.50
N GLY A 27 -13.30 5.53 -18.61
CA GLY A 27 -13.68 6.89 -18.23
C GLY A 27 -12.68 7.50 -17.23
N ILE A 28 -12.09 8.64 -17.59
CA ILE A 28 -11.03 9.31 -16.81
C ILE A 28 -11.49 9.86 -15.45
N THR A 29 -12.80 9.91 -15.21
CA THR A 29 -13.37 10.31 -13.92
C THR A 29 -13.70 9.12 -13.03
N ASN A 30 -13.59 7.90 -13.56
CA ASN A 30 -13.90 6.70 -12.81
C ASN A 30 -12.76 6.35 -11.86
N SER A 31 -13.12 6.12 -10.61
CA SER A 31 -12.17 5.71 -9.58
C SER A 31 -12.83 4.83 -8.53
N ILE A 32 -12.02 4.03 -7.85
CA ILE A 32 -12.44 3.24 -6.71
C ILE A 32 -11.48 3.47 -5.55
N SER A 33 -12.03 3.60 -4.35
CA SER A 33 -11.25 3.70 -3.12
C SER A 33 -11.56 2.52 -2.21
N TYR A 34 -10.51 1.98 -1.63
CA TYR A 34 -10.52 0.90 -0.68
C TYR A 34 -9.84 1.37 0.60
N THR A 35 -10.60 1.45 1.69
CA THR A 35 -10.08 1.83 3.01
C THR A 35 -10.08 0.62 3.93
N LEU A 36 -8.91 0.28 4.43
CA LEU A 36 -8.69 -0.73 5.44
C LEU A 36 -8.49 -0.05 6.78
N ASN A 37 -9.36 -0.34 7.75
CA ASN A 37 -9.22 0.10 9.13
C ASN A 37 -8.86 -1.10 10.00
N LEU A 38 -7.75 -0.99 10.71
CA LEU A 38 -7.24 -1.99 11.64
C LEU A 38 -7.78 -1.68 13.05
N THR A 39 -8.06 -2.69 13.82
CA THR A 39 -8.54 -2.52 15.21
C THR A 39 -7.43 -2.09 16.17
N LYS A 40 -6.18 -2.31 15.75
CA LYS A 40 -4.97 -1.91 16.48
C LYS A 40 -4.01 -1.22 15.52
N THR A 41 -3.05 -0.52 16.09
CA THR A 41 -1.93 0.03 15.33
C THR A 41 -1.01 -1.11 14.88
N GLU A 42 -0.68 -1.16 13.61
CA GLU A 42 0.11 -2.23 13.00
C GLU A 42 1.08 -1.67 11.97
N SER A 43 2.11 -2.42 11.63
CA SER A 43 2.92 -2.15 10.45
C SER A 43 2.26 -2.74 9.22
N ILE A 44 2.10 -1.94 8.17
CA ILE A 44 1.53 -2.38 6.90
C ILE A 44 2.51 -2.23 5.77
N SER A 45 2.40 -3.14 4.80
CA SER A 45 3.16 -3.12 3.56
C SER A 45 2.22 -3.37 2.38
N ILE A 46 2.40 -2.59 1.32
CA ILE A 46 1.64 -2.69 0.08
C ILE A 46 2.61 -2.97 -1.04
N CYS A 47 2.40 -4.04 -1.77
CA CYS A 47 3.24 -4.41 -2.89
C CYS A 47 2.42 -4.87 -4.10
N TYR A 48 3.02 -4.74 -5.28
CA TYR A 48 2.52 -5.38 -6.49
C TYR A 48 2.82 -6.89 -6.40
N ILE A 49 1.80 -7.71 -6.57
CA ILE A 49 1.94 -9.16 -6.39
C ILE A 49 2.06 -9.90 -7.72
N SER A 50 2.68 -11.08 -7.64
CA SER A 50 2.72 -12.02 -8.74
C SER A 50 1.43 -12.86 -8.79
N GLN A 51 1.17 -13.45 -9.96
CA GLN A 51 0.08 -14.40 -10.17
C GLN A 51 0.14 -15.65 -9.30
N ASP A 52 1.30 -15.98 -8.78
CA ASP A 52 1.56 -17.23 -8.06
C ASP A 52 0.99 -17.24 -6.64
N ASN A 53 0.31 -16.17 -6.24
CA ASN A 53 -0.38 -16.15 -4.96
C ASN A 53 -1.62 -17.07 -5.03
N PRO A 54 -1.67 -18.19 -4.29
CA PRO A 54 -2.74 -19.16 -4.37
C PRO A 54 -4.11 -18.64 -3.90
N ASN A 55 -4.12 -17.49 -3.20
CA ASN A 55 -5.34 -16.85 -2.72
C ASN A 55 -5.85 -15.76 -3.68
N GLN A 56 -5.17 -15.57 -4.79
CA GLN A 56 -5.46 -14.56 -5.79
C GLN A 56 -6.24 -15.16 -6.96
N THR A 57 -7.38 -14.58 -7.30
CA THR A 57 -8.24 -15.01 -8.42
C THR A 57 -7.99 -14.20 -9.70
N THR A 58 -6.87 -13.49 -9.79
CA THR A 58 -6.52 -12.65 -10.93
C THR A 58 -6.06 -13.46 -12.12
N ASN A 59 -6.36 -12.95 -13.30
CA ASN A 59 -5.88 -13.49 -14.57
C ASN A 59 -4.55 -12.84 -14.98
N VAL A 60 -3.85 -13.46 -15.91
CA VAL A 60 -2.62 -12.93 -16.53
C VAL A 60 -2.78 -11.54 -17.18
N SER A 61 -4.01 -11.13 -17.45
CA SER A 61 -4.34 -9.80 -18.00
C SER A 61 -4.48 -8.70 -16.94
N ASP A 62 -4.44 -9.06 -15.66
CA ASP A 62 -4.64 -8.11 -14.57
C ASP A 62 -3.29 -7.54 -14.10
N TYR A 63 -2.71 -6.68 -14.93
CA TYR A 63 -1.41 -6.07 -14.67
C TYR A 63 -1.54 -4.57 -14.40
N LEU A 64 -0.65 -4.04 -13.56
CA LEU A 64 -0.46 -2.61 -13.45
C LEU A 64 -0.01 -2.05 -14.81
N ASN A 65 -0.65 -1.00 -15.29
CA ASN A 65 -0.32 -0.33 -16.54
C ASN A 65 -0.32 1.21 -16.42
N ALA A 66 0.23 1.89 -17.42
CA ALA A 66 0.40 3.33 -17.43
C ALA A 66 -0.91 4.14 -17.42
N GLU A 67 -2.06 3.52 -17.68
CA GLU A 67 -3.37 4.16 -17.66
C GLU A 67 -4.02 4.17 -16.27
N GLY A 68 -3.32 3.68 -15.25
CA GLY A 68 -3.74 3.74 -13.85
C GLY A 68 -3.06 4.87 -13.09
N ASP A 69 -3.84 5.59 -12.29
CA ASP A 69 -3.36 6.55 -11.30
C ASP A 69 -3.69 6.02 -9.91
N PHE A 70 -2.69 6.01 -9.03
CA PHE A 70 -2.81 5.40 -7.71
C PHE A 70 -2.47 6.40 -6.63
N VAL A 71 -3.30 6.42 -5.59
CA VAL A 71 -3.05 7.20 -4.38
C VAL A 71 -3.16 6.27 -3.17
N ILE A 72 -2.14 6.28 -2.32
CA ILE A 72 -2.15 5.55 -1.07
C ILE A 72 -1.96 6.53 0.07
N LYS A 73 -2.86 6.47 1.05
CA LYS A 73 -2.87 7.36 2.22
C LYS A 73 -2.87 6.57 3.52
N VAL A 74 -2.16 7.12 4.48
CA VAL A 74 -2.29 6.81 5.91
C VAL A 74 -2.79 8.05 6.65
N PRO A 75 -3.17 7.97 7.95
CA PRO A 75 -3.50 9.16 8.75
C PRO A 75 -2.41 10.24 8.66
N SER A 76 -2.80 11.50 8.71
CA SER A 76 -1.89 12.64 8.48
C SER A 76 -0.76 12.80 9.51
N ASP A 77 -0.90 12.15 10.66
CA ASP A 77 0.12 12.05 11.71
C ASP A 77 1.06 10.84 11.51
N LYS A 78 0.84 10.04 10.48
CA LYS A 78 1.64 8.87 10.12
C LYS A 78 2.38 9.09 8.80
N THR A 79 3.34 8.24 8.55
CA THR A 79 4.17 8.27 7.33
C THR A 79 4.09 6.95 6.60
N ILE A 80 3.91 7.01 5.29
CA ILE A 80 4.12 5.88 4.39
C ILE A 80 5.33 6.16 3.52
N THR A 81 6.18 5.16 3.33
CA THR A 81 7.41 5.25 2.53
C THR A 81 7.29 4.37 1.31
N LEU A 82 7.45 4.98 0.13
CA LEU A 82 7.65 4.29 -1.13
C LEU A 82 9.13 3.97 -1.31
N THR A 83 9.44 2.75 -1.69
CA THR A 83 10.74 2.33 -2.22
C THR A 83 10.55 1.75 -3.61
N ASP A 84 11.27 2.29 -4.60
CA ASP A 84 11.22 1.88 -6.01
C ASP A 84 12.64 1.74 -6.58
N PRO A 85 13.36 0.67 -6.20
CA PRO A 85 14.79 0.52 -6.52
C PRO A 85 15.09 0.39 -8.01
N GLN A 86 14.11 0.00 -8.82
CA GLN A 86 14.24 -0.13 -10.26
C GLN A 86 13.63 1.05 -11.04
N ASN A 87 13.16 2.08 -10.34
CA ASN A 87 12.57 3.27 -10.95
C ASN A 87 11.46 2.92 -11.97
N GLN A 88 10.53 2.10 -11.51
CA GLN A 88 9.38 1.64 -12.31
C GLN A 88 8.20 2.61 -12.29
N LEU A 89 8.19 3.55 -11.35
CA LEU A 89 7.09 4.46 -11.11
C LEU A 89 7.43 5.91 -11.48
N LEU A 90 6.38 6.67 -11.73
CA LEU A 90 6.37 8.12 -11.70
C LEU A 90 5.65 8.53 -10.41
N VAL A 91 6.18 9.50 -9.69
CA VAL A 91 5.67 9.92 -8.37
C VAL A 91 5.44 11.43 -8.35
N ASP A 92 4.27 11.88 -7.89
CA ASP A 92 3.99 13.30 -7.67
C ASP A 92 4.43 13.66 -6.25
N THR A 93 5.64 14.22 -6.11
CA THR A 93 6.26 14.48 -4.80
C THR A 93 5.86 15.81 -4.17
N ASN A 94 5.32 16.72 -4.95
CA ASN A 94 4.95 18.07 -4.51
C ASN A 94 3.45 18.37 -4.63
N TYR A 95 2.67 17.37 -5.08
CA TYR A 95 1.20 17.44 -5.22
C TYR A 95 0.71 18.47 -6.24
N ASP A 96 1.51 18.78 -7.27
CA ASP A 96 1.13 19.72 -8.34
C ASP A 96 0.44 19.02 -9.53
N GLY A 97 0.32 17.70 -9.50
CA GLY A 97 -0.27 16.88 -10.56
C GLY A 97 0.73 16.52 -11.68
N ILE A 98 1.99 16.88 -11.52
CA ILE A 98 3.08 16.49 -12.41
C ILE A 98 3.85 15.36 -11.73
N TYR A 99 4.06 14.27 -12.46
CA TYR A 99 4.68 13.06 -11.93
C TYR A 99 6.15 12.99 -12.36
N GLU A 100 7.05 12.93 -11.38
CA GLU A 100 8.49 12.90 -11.59
C GLU A 100 9.00 11.47 -11.76
N SER A 101 10.02 11.31 -12.62
CA SER A 101 10.77 10.07 -12.75
C SER A 101 12.06 10.12 -11.93
N GLY A 102 12.61 8.95 -11.56
CA GLY A 102 13.85 8.87 -10.79
C GLY A 102 13.67 8.97 -9.27
N VAL A 103 12.44 8.96 -8.81
CA VAL A 103 12.12 8.94 -7.37
C VAL A 103 12.18 7.49 -6.90
N THR A 104 13.30 7.10 -6.30
CA THR A 104 13.52 5.74 -5.79
C THR A 104 13.10 5.54 -4.34
N GLU A 105 12.93 6.65 -3.61
CA GLU A 105 12.40 6.66 -2.25
C GLU A 105 11.63 7.95 -2.01
N PHE A 106 10.47 7.87 -1.40
CA PHE A 106 9.66 9.03 -1.01
C PHE A 106 8.79 8.70 0.20
N SER A 107 8.76 9.60 1.17
CA SER A 107 7.99 9.45 2.40
C SER A 107 7.03 10.62 2.59
N SER A 108 5.75 10.30 2.86
CA SER A 108 4.69 11.26 3.15
C SER A 108 3.51 10.53 3.82
N PHE A 109 2.46 11.24 4.22
CA PHE A 109 1.20 10.58 4.59
C PHE A 109 0.37 10.19 3.36
N GLU A 110 0.69 10.71 2.18
CA GLU A 110 0.04 10.44 0.90
C GLU A 110 1.10 10.24 -0.19
N ILE A 111 1.03 9.12 -0.90
CA ILE A 111 1.87 8.81 -2.05
C ILE A 111 0.99 8.71 -3.28
N ARG A 112 1.30 9.50 -4.31
CA ARG A 112 0.65 9.48 -5.63
C ARG A 112 1.61 8.96 -6.65
N PHE A 113 1.22 7.92 -7.39
CA PHE A 113 2.11 7.31 -8.36
C PHE A 113 1.37 6.74 -9.57
N ARG A 114 2.12 6.57 -10.65
CA ARG A 114 1.74 5.90 -11.89
C ARG A 114 2.85 4.97 -12.33
N LEU A 115 2.53 3.99 -13.17
CA LEU A 115 3.57 3.22 -13.83
C LEU A 115 4.32 4.09 -14.85
N LYS A 116 5.65 4.05 -14.84
CA LYS A 116 6.49 4.77 -15.79
C LYS A 116 6.44 4.17 -17.19
N SER A 117 6.35 2.84 -17.29
CA SER A 117 6.27 2.13 -18.56
C SER A 117 4.89 2.29 -19.21
N THR A 118 4.85 2.40 -20.53
CA THR A 118 3.61 2.35 -21.32
C THR A 118 3.07 0.95 -21.50
N THR A 119 3.84 -0.08 -21.13
CA THR A 119 3.41 -1.47 -21.15
C THR A 119 3.11 -1.95 -19.73
N PRO A 120 2.10 -2.82 -19.55
CA PRO A 120 1.80 -3.40 -18.24
C PRO A 120 3.01 -4.12 -17.63
N LEU A 121 3.13 -4.05 -16.30
CA LEU A 121 4.08 -4.87 -15.57
C LEU A 121 3.63 -6.33 -15.57
N ALA A 122 4.52 -7.22 -16.00
CA ALA A 122 4.28 -8.66 -15.90
C ALA A 122 4.27 -9.11 -14.43
N PRO A 123 3.55 -10.18 -14.08
CA PRO A 123 3.60 -10.79 -12.75
C PRO A 123 5.02 -11.06 -12.30
N GLY A 124 5.31 -10.77 -11.04
CA GLY A 124 6.64 -10.95 -10.45
C GLY A 124 7.72 -9.96 -10.88
N SER A 125 7.40 -8.99 -11.76
CA SER A 125 8.37 -7.99 -12.22
C SER A 125 8.34 -6.66 -11.45
N GLY A 126 7.32 -6.45 -10.59
CA GLY A 126 7.24 -5.28 -9.74
C GLY A 126 8.21 -5.38 -8.55
N SER A 127 9.06 -4.36 -8.40
CA SER A 127 10.05 -4.29 -7.32
C SER A 127 9.76 -3.18 -6.31
N PHE A 128 8.75 -2.37 -6.56
CA PHE A 128 8.37 -1.28 -5.66
C PHE A 128 7.50 -1.78 -4.50
N GLN A 129 7.61 -1.09 -3.38
CA GLN A 129 6.88 -1.37 -2.15
C GLN A 129 6.54 -0.07 -1.43
N LEU A 130 5.38 -0.05 -0.76
CA LEU A 130 5.00 1.02 0.15
C LEU A 130 4.81 0.42 1.55
N SER A 131 5.39 1.06 2.56
CA SER A 131 5.31 0.59 3.94
C SER A 131 5.01 1.72 4.91
N SER A 132 4.23 1.43 5.93
CA SER A 132 3.94 2.35 7.02
C SER A 132 4.06 1.62 8.35
N TYR A 133 4.69 2.27 9.29
CA TYR A 133 4.90 1.77 10.62
C TYR A 133 3.90 2.38 11.60
N LEU A 134 3.33 1.57 12.48
CA LEU A 134 2.39 2.02 13.51
C LEU A 134 1.20 2.82 12.95
N THR A 135 0.54 2.28 11.94
CA THR A 135 -0.70 2.85 11.41
C THR A 135 -1.90 1.99 11.75
N ASN A 136 -3.07 2.59 11.88
CA ASN A 136 -4.35 1.91 12.09
C ASN A 136 -5.28 2.01 10.88
N SER A 137 -4.85 2.69 9.80
CA SER A 137 -5.67 2.82 8.60
C SER A 137 -4.79 3.03 7.37
N VAL A 138 -5.23 2.48 6.24
CA VAL A 138 -4.68 2.77 4.92
C VAL A 138 -5.82 2.90 3.92
N THR A 139 -5.74 3.88 3.04
CA THR A 139 -6.65 4.07 1.91
C THR A 139 -5.88 3.91 0.61
N PHE A 140 -6.32 3.00 -0.22
CA PHE A 140 -5.87 2.79 -1.59
C PHE A 140 -6.93 3.37 -2.54
N THR A 141 -6.51 4.22 -3.47
CA THR A 141 -7.39 4.76 -4.53
C THR A 141 -6.79 4.46 -5.89
N HIS A 142 -7.60 3.94 -6.79
CA HIS A 142 -7.26 3.65 -8.17
C HIS A 142 -8.19 4.45 -9.09
N THR A 143 -7.61 5.28 -9.95
CA THR A 143 -8.33 6.08 -10.95
C THR A 143 -7.92 5.62 -12.34
N ASN A 144 -8.88 5.48 -13.25
CA ASN A 144 -8.61 5.19 -14.65
C ASN A 144 -8.29 6.48 -15.40
N LEU A 145 -7.26 6.45 -16.23
CA LEU A 145 -6.84 7.56 -17.10
C LEU A 145 -7.25 7.34 -18.57
N SER A 146 -7.92 6.25 -18.89
CA SER A 146 -8.39 5.93 -20.23
C SER A 146 -9.89 6.17 -20.38
N GLU A 147 -10.28 6.86 -21.45
CA GLU A 147 -11.69 7.06 -21.79
C GLU A 147 -12.33 5.79 -22.40
N THR A 148 -11.54 4.90 -22.94
CA THR A 148 -12.03 3.81 -23.79
C THR A 148 -11.80 2.42 -23.25
N THR A 149 -10.84 2.25 -22.35
CA THR A 149 -10.43 0.97 -21.80
C THR A 149 -10.55 0.92 -20.28
N ALA A 150 -11.03 -0.19 -19.74
CA ALA A 150 -10.98 -0.46 -18.31
C ALA A 150 -9.54 -0.66 -17.86
N ASN A 151 -9.24 -0.24 -16.63
CA ASN A 151 -7.92 -0.39 -16.02
C ASN A 151 -7.98 -1.36 -14.85
N LYS A 152 -6.96 -2.21 -14.73
CA LYS A 152 -6.84 -3.16 -13.63
C LYS A 152 -5.46 -3.11 -13.00
N ALA A 153 -5.40 -3.36 -11.71
CA ALA A 153 -4.16 -3.48 -10.96
C ALA A 153 -4.29 -4.52 -9.86
N VAL A 154 -3.19 -5.17 -9.54
CA VAL A 154 -3.12 -6.26 -8.56
C VAL A 154 -2.18 -5.86 -7.45
N PHE A 155 -2.70 -5.81 -6.22
CA PHE A 155 -1.93 -5.47 -5.03
C PHE A 155 -2.21 -6.43 -3.89
N MET A 156 -1.29 -6.46 -2.95
CA MET A 156 -1.46 -7.09 -1.65
C MET A 156 -1.14 -6.07 -0.56
N ILE A 157 -2.01 -6.00 0.44
CA ILE A 157 -1.74 -5.29 1.68
C ILE A 157 -1.47 -6.36 2.74
N SER A 158 -0.27 -6.39 3.29
CA SER A 158 0.09 -7.22 4.42
C SER A 158 0.24 -6.38 5.68
N HIS A 159 0.04 -6.98 6.82
CA HIS A 159 0.22 -6.32 8.10
C HIS A 159 0.99 -7.22 9.07
N THR A 160 1.71 -6.59 9.98
CA THR A 160 2.39 -7.24 11.09
C THR A 160 1.96 -6.56 12.36
N GLN A 161 1.46 -7.35 13.30
CA GLN A 161 1.10 -6.84 14.61
C GLN A 161 2.38 -6.35 15.32
N VAL A 162 2.29 -5.18 15.87
CA VAL A 162 3.33 -4.60 16.71
C VAL A 162 2.90 -4.78 18.15
N PHE A 163 3.77 -5.36 18.95
CA PHE A 163 3.56 -5.51 20.39
C PHE A 163 4.08 -4.25 21.09
N ASP A 164 3.34 -3.79 22.07
CA ASP A 164 3.62 -2.66 22.95
C ASP A 164 2.98 -3.06 24.29
N SER A 165 3.80 -3.64 25.17
CA SER A 165 3.34 -4.38 26.34
C SER A 165 2.87 -3.46 27.45
N ASP A 166 3.50 -2.29 27.61
CA ASP A 166 3.16 -1.31 28.63
C ASP A 166 2.25 -0.17 28.13
N LEU A 167 1.98 -0.13 26.78
CA LEU A 167 1.13 0.84 26.10
C LEU A 167 1.66 2.29 26.15
N ASP A 168 2.95 2.47 26.18
CA ASP A 168 3.59 3.79 26.17
C ASP A 168 3.77 4.38 24.76
N THR A 169 3.39 3.63 23.72
CA THR A 169 3.51 3.92 22.28
C THR A 169 4.88 3.64 21.66
N ILE A 170 5.81 3.10 22.41
CA ILE A 170 7.07 2.55 21.93
C ILE A 170 6.89 1.03 21.80
N PRO A 171 7.01 0.44 20.62
CA PRO A 171 6.90 -1.02 20.49
C PRO A 171 8.02 -1.76 21.24
N ASP A 172 7.71 -2.92 21.78
CA ASP A 172 8.65 -3.78 22.52
C ASP A 172 9.99 -3.98 21.78
N LEU A 173 9.98 -4.03 20.45
CA LEU A 173 11.19 -4.17 19.65
C LEU A 173 12.14 -2.95 19.72
N LEU A 174 11.62 -1.78 20.04
CA LEU A 174 12.34 -0.52 20.11
C LEU A 174 12.42 0.02 21.54
N ASP A 175 11.75 -0.63 22.47
CA ASP A 175 11.76 -0.30 23.87
C ASP A 175 12.92 -0.99 24.60
N ILE A 176 13.47 -0.33 25.60
CA ILE A 176 14.55 -0.86 26.44
C ILE A 176 13.98 -1.61 27.64
N ASP A 177 12.75 -1.30 28.04
CA ASP A 177 12.04 -1.82 29.20
C ASP A 177 10.55 -2.01 28.79
N SER A 178 10.30 -3.07 28.05
CA SER A 178 9.04 -3.30 27.31
C SER A 178 7.80 -3.43 28.21
N ASP A 179 7.94 -3.72 29.49
CA ASP A 179 6.83 -3.80 30.44
C ASP A 179 6.85 -2.70 31.51
N ASN A 180 7.83 -1.79 31.41
CA ASN A 180 8.01 -0.59 32.25
C ASN A 180 8.09 -0.90 33.76
N ASP A 181 8.71 -2.05 34.11
CA ASP A 181 8.89 -2.45 35.49
C ASP A 181 10.18 -1.86 36.14
N GLY A 182 10.99 -1.18 35.32
CA GLY A 182 12.25 -0.53 35.69
C GLY A 182 13.48 -1.42 35.54
N ILE A 183 13.34 -2.60 34.96
CA ILE A 183 14.43 -3.51 34.61
C ILE A 183 14.52 -3.62 33.09
N PRO A 184 15.61 -3.20 32.46
CA PRO A 184 15.73 -3.33 30.99
C PRO A 184 15.64 -4.78 30.52
N ASP A 185 14.95 -5.02 29.39
CA ASP A 185 14.74 -6.35 28.77
C ASP A 185 16.04 -7.16 28.62
N THR A 186 17.14 -6.48 28.31
CA THR A 186 18.46 -7.12 28.20
C THR A 186 18.98 -7.71 29.51
N ILE A 187 18.44 -7.29 30.64
CA ILE A 187 18.79 -7.81 31.95
C ILE A 187 17.82 -8.93 32.33
N GLU A 188 16.55 -8.81 32.02
CA GLU A 188 15.54 -9.84 32.27
C GLU A 188 15.77 -11.13 31.46
N ALA A 189 16.30 -11.00 30.25
CA ALA A 189 16.59 -12.12 29.36
C ALA A 189 17.82 -12.97 29.79
N GLN A 190 18.47 -12.70 30.92
CA GLN A 190 19.59 -13.45 31.46
C GLN A 190 19.14 -14.50 32.48
#